data_05e9ea94d024e7b78a2adcdfac84ee2f
#
_entry.id   05e9ea94d024e7b78a2adcdfac84ee2f
#
_cell.length_a   1.000
_cell.length_b   1.000
_cell.length_c   1.000
_cell.angle_alpha   90.00
_cell.angle_beta   90.00
_cell.angle_gamma   90.00
#
_symmetry.space_group_name_H-M   'P 1'
#
loop_
_entity.id
_entity.type
_entity.pdbx_description
1 polymer ?
#
loop_
_entity_poly.entity_id
_entity_poly.type
_entity_poly.pdbx_seq_one_letter_code
_entity_poly.pdbx_strand_id
1 'polypeptide(L)'
;MAHTKVTKTHSQNTGTANTFSYSGSFDVFKGTEVVVLLDGVNLTFTSSTINESASPREYTVDVSAKTIHIGGADLSSGTITIRPETDMGAPTPRATYTPGASVASDDLNNNQLQIMRKAMEYDEQKLSSIGGTMTGDLTMGQATTIIFEGATDDVHETTLTVTDPTADRTITLPNVTGTVVTTGDTGTVATAMIADDAVDN
;
A
#
# COMPACT_ATOMS: atom_id res chain seq x y z
N MET A 1 -7.42 4.86 -19.30
CA MET A 1 -7.20 5.78 -18.15
C MET A 1 -6.45 4.97 -17.11
N ALA A 2 -5.43 5.51 -16.47
CA ALA A 2 -4.75 4.80 -15.40
C ALA A 2 -5.74 4.48 -14.26
N HIS A 3 -5.55 3.36 -13.56
CA HIS A 3 -6.38 2.98 -12.41
C HIS A 3 -5.50 2.91 -11.17
N THR A 4 -4.88 4.05 -10.84
CA THR A 4 -3.80 4.19 -9.88
C THR A 4 -4.25 4.95 -8.64
N LYS A 5 -3.65 4.63 -7.49
CA LYS A 5 -3.85 5.41 -6.25
C LYS A 5 -3.38 6.85 -6.44
N VAL A 6 -3.98 7.77 -5.70
CA VAL A 6 -3.54 9.16 -5.62
C VAL A 6 -3.23 9.53 -4.18
N THR A 7 -2.15 10.29 -3.98
CA THR A 7 -1.78 10.83 -2.67
C THR A 7 -1.94 12.34 -2.69
N LYS A 8 -2.62 12.89 -1.69
CA LYS A 8 -2.87 14.31 -1.49
C LYS A 8 -2.35 14.74 -0.13
N THR A 9 -2.01 15.99 0.01
CA THR A 9 -1.73 16.62 1.31
C THR A 9 -2.93 17.47 1.73
N HIS A 10 -3.03 17.80 3.00
CA HIS A 10 -4.12 18.64 3.53
C HIS A 10 -4.28 19.97 2.78
N SER A 11 -3.20 20.52 2.24
CA SER A 11 -3.22 21.78 1.46
C SER A 11 -3.87 21.65 0.07
N GLN A 12 -4.21 20.45 -0.38
CA GLN A 12 -4.80 20.17 -1.70
C GLN A 12 -6.34 20.05 -1.65
N ASN A 13 -6.98 20.69 -0.66
CA ASN A 13 -8.43 20.86 -0.61
C ASN A 13 -8.94 21.60 -1.85
N THR A 14 -10.07 21.15 -2.42
CA THR A 14 -10.72 21.75 -3.59
C THR A 14 -11.84 22.70 -3.20
N GLY A 15 -11.53 23.73 -2.40
CA GLY A 15 -12.46 24.83 -2.09
C GLY A 15 -13.50 24.56 -1.00
N THR A 16 -13.81 23.31 -0.65
CA THR A 16 -14.58 22.91 0.53
C THR A 16 -13.63 22.19 1.48
N ALA A 17 -13.68 22.53 2.76
CA ALA A 17 -12.85 21.89 3.78
C ALA A 17 -12.89 20.37 3.65
N ASN A 18 -11.72 19.72 3.77
CA ASN A 18 -11.55 18.27 3.71
C ASN A 18 -12.07 17.59 2.43
N THR A 19 -12.18 18.31 1.30
CA THR A 19 -12.59 17.74 0.02
C THR A 19 -11.40 17.58 -0.93
N PHE A 20 -11.21 16.37 -1.48
CA PHE A 20 -10.05 16.02 -2.30
C PHE A 20 -10.49 15.35 -3.59
N SER A 21 -9.87 15.72 -4.72
CA SER A 21 -10.16 15.15 -6.03
C SER A 21 -9.26 13.97 -6.36
N TYR A 22 -9.84 12.91 -6.94
CA TYR A 22 -9.12 11.80 -7.57
C TYR A 22 -9.29 11.79 -9.10
N SER A 23 -9.81 12.87 -9.66
CA SER A 23 -10.01 13.02 -11.11
C SER A 23 -8.69 12.81 -11.87
N GLY A 24 -8.76 12.08 -12.98
CA GLY A 24 -7.60 11.77 -13.82
C GLY A 24 -6.76 10.56 -13.35
N SER A 25 -6.99 10.06 -12.13
CA SER A 25 -6.22 8.95 -11.56
C SER A 25 -6.91 7.60 -11.75
N PHE A 26 -8.22 7.52 -11.50
CA PHE A 26 -9.00 6.30 -11.69
C PHE A 26 -10.50 6.60 -11.85
N ASP A 27 -11.24 5.58 -12.25
CA ASP A 27 -12.70 5.57 -12.30
C ASP A 27 -13.25 4.41 -11.47
N VAL A 28 -14.41 4.61 -10.87
CA VAL A 28 -15.16 3.61 -10.12
C VAL A 28 -16.61 3.57 -10.57
N PHE A 29 -17.31 2.49 -10.27
CA PHE A 29 -18.73 2.38 -10.55
C PHE A 29 -19.60 2.94 -9.41
N LYS A 30 -19.10 2.85 -8.19
CA LYS A 30 -19.82 3.27 -6.97
C LYS A 30 -18.83 3.76 -5.90
N GLY A 31 -19.32 4.57 -4.96
CA GLY A 31 -18.48 5.15 -3.90
C GLY A 31 -17.81 4.14 -2.99
N THR A 32 -18.43 2.95 -2.80
CA THR A 32 -17.83 1.85 -2.02
C THR A 32 -16.56 1.27 -2.62
N GLU A 33 -16.25 1.59 -3.88
CA GLU A 33 -15.02 1.18 -4.57
C GLU A 33 -13.88 2.20 -4.42
N VAL A 34 -14.05 3.20 -3.57
CA VAL A 34 -13.00 4.17 -3.24
C VAL A 34 -12.61 3.95 -1.78
N VAL A 35 -11.37 3.67 -1.52
CA VAL A 35 -10.81 3.55 -0.17
C VAL A 35 -9.94 4.76 0.14
N VAL A 36 -10.14 5.33 1.31
CA VAL A 36 -9.42 6.52 1.77
C VAL A 36 -8.65 6.20 3.05
N LEU A 37 -7.38 6.58 3.06
CA LEU A 37 -6.52 6.51 4.23
C LEU A 37 -6.07 7.93 4.61
N LEU A 38 -6.01 8.20 5.90
CA LEU A 38 -5.37 9.37 6.47
C LEU A 38 -4.16 8.91 7.29
N ASP A 39 -2.98 9.34 6.90
CA ASP A 39 -1.70 8.95 7.52
C ASP A 39 -1.53 7.41 7.64
N GLY A 40 -1.99 6.69 6.61
CA GLY A 40 -1.93 5.23 6.56
C GLY A 40 -3.08 4.50 7.26
N VAL A 41 -3.96 5.21 7.98
CA VAL A 41 -5.12 4.62 8.67
C VAL A 41 -6.35 4.65 7.77
N ASN A 42 -7.00 3.50 7.56
CA ASN A 42 -8.25 3.43 6.80
C ASN A 42 -9.36 4.23 7.47
N LEU A 43 -10.05 5.05 6.67
CA LEU A 43 -11.27 5.75 7.07
C LEU A 43 -12.50 4.89 6.77
N THR A 44 -13.64 5.24 7.36
CA THR A 44 -14.90 4.51 7.17
C THR A 44 -15.75 5.19 6.08
N PHE A 45 -16.09 4.44 5.03
CA PHE A 45 -17.02 4.94 4.00
C PHE A 45 -18.46 5.03 4.55
N THR A 46 -19.15 6.12 4.25
CA THR A 46 -20.60 6.25 4.46
C THR A 46 -21.28 6.76 3.20
N SER A 47 -22.47 6.24 2.90
CA SER A 47 -23.33 6.72 1.80
C SER A 47 -24.41 7.69 2.28
N SER A 48 -24.41 8.01 3.56
CA SER A 48 -25.36 8.90 4.22
C SER A 48 -24.66 10.13 4.81
N THR A 49 -25.32 10.82 5.73
CA THR A 49 -24.71 11.95 6.44
C THR A 49 -23.51 11.50 7.25
N ILE A 50 -22.38 12.20 7.09
CA ILE A 50 -21.14 11.94 7.83
C ILE A 50 -21.36 12.20 9.32
N ASN A 51 -20.84 11.30 10.15
CA ASN A 51 -20.69 11.56 11.57
C ASN A 51 -19.38 12.33 11.81
N GLU A 52 -19.49 13.61 12.08
CA GLU A 52 -18.35 14.52 12.26
C GLU A 52 -17.47 14.20 13.49
N SER A 53 -17.95 13.33 14.38
CA SER A 53 -17.24 12.89 15.58
C SER A 53 -16.75 11.44 15.50
N ALA A 54 -16.87 10.79 14.34
CA ALA A 54 -16.48 9.39 14.17
C ALA A 54 -14.96 9.19 14.33
N SER A 55 -14.57 8.04 14.91
CA SER A 55 -13.19 7.59 15.01
C SER A 55 -13.12 6.08 14.68
N PRO A 56 -12.45 5.69 13.59
CA PRO A 56 -11.83 6.53 12.56
C PRO A 56 -12.85 7.46 11.87
N ARG A 57 -12.37 8.56 11.27
CA ARG A 57 -13.22 9.51 10.55
C ARG A 57 -14.00 8.81 9.45
N GLU A 58 -15.17 9.32 9.17
CA GLU A 58 -15.98 8.89 8.01
C GLU A 58 -15.67 9.73 6.78
N TYR A 59 -15.94 9.18 5.61
CA TYR A 59 -15.89 9.91 4.35
C TYR A 59 -17.04 9.51 3.42
N THR A 60 -17.40 10.45 2.55
CA THR A 60 -18.32 10.24 1.42
C THR A 60 -17.58 10.37 0.10
N VAL A 61 -18.19 9.84 -0.97
CA VAL A 61 -17.65 9.89 -2.33
C VAL A 61 -18.70 10.43 -3.29
N ASP A 62 -18.34 11.49 -4.03
CA ASP A 62 -19.06 11.90 -5.21
C ASP A 62 -18.39 11.27 -6.45
N VAL A 63 -19.00 10.21 -6.98
CA VAL A 63 -18.47 9.48 -8.14
C VAL A 63 -18.51 10.35 -9.40
N SER A 64 -19.50 11.21 -9.55
CA SER A 64 -19.66 12.07 -10.72
C SER A 64 -18.65 13.23 -10.73
N ALA A 65 -18.46 13.87 -9.61
CA ALA A 65 -17.45 14.91 -9.43
C ALA A 65 -16.02 14.35 -9.24
N LYS A 66 -15.90 13.05 -8.98
CA LYS A 66 -14.62 12.36 -8.66
C LYS A 66 -13.92 13.00 -7.47
N THR A 67 -14.67 13.24 -6.40
CA THR A 67 -14.17 13.80 -5.16
C THR A 67 -14.56 12.95 -3.97
N ILE A 68 -13.77 13.04 -2.91
CA ILE A 68 -14.11 12.56 -1.58
C ILE A 68 -14.27 13.74 -0.63
N HIS A 69 -15.10 13.58 0.38
CA HIS A 69 -15.18 14.50 1.50
C HIS A 69 -14.99 13.73 2.81
N ILE A 70 -14.06 14.20 3.64
CA ILE A 70 -13.72 13.59 4.94
C ILE A 70 -14.35 14.41 6.06
N GLY A 71 -15.11 13.77 6.95
CA GLY A 71 -15.76 14.40 8.09
C GLY A 71 -14.80 14.82 9.19
N GLY A 72 -15.32 15.59 10.11
CA GLY A 72 -14.61 16.15 11.27
C GLY A 72 -13.98 17.49 11.01
N ALA A 73 -13.27 18.02 12.03
CA ALA A 73 -12.59 19.30 11.93
C ALA A 73 -11.65 19.35 10.73
N ASP A 74 -11.44 20.54 10.19
CA ASP A 74 -10.55 20.77 9.06
C ASP A 74 -9.16 20.19 9.32
N LEU A 75 -8.67 19.42 8.34
CA LEU A 75 -7.35 18.85 8.39
C LEU A 75 -6.31 19.97 8.27
N SER A 76 -5.49 20.13 9.29
CA SER A 76 -4.38 21.10 9.31
C SER A 76 -3.05 20.48 8.85
N SER A 77 -2.97 19.16 8.80
CA SER A 77 -1.80 18.39 8.38
C SER A 77 -2.24 16.98 7.95
N GLY A 78 -1.33 16.20 7.43
CA GLY A 78 -1.54 14.80 7.10
C GLY A 78 -1.48 14.50 5.60
N THR A 79 -1.34 13.21 5.32
CA THR A 79 -1.30 12.64 3.97
C THR A 79 -2.57 11.83 3.73
N ILE A 80 -3.31 12.21 2.69
CA ILE A 80 -4.53 11.51 2.28
C ILE A 80 -4.18 10.62 1.09
N THR A 81 -4.38 9.31 1.25
CA THR A 81 -4.25 8.35 0.16
C THR A 81 -5.64 7.93 -0.29
N ILE A 82 -5.94 8.09 -1.57
CA ILE A 82 -7.20 7.69 -2.18
C ILE A 82 -6.87 6.62 -3.22
N ARG A 83 -7.42 5.43 -3.07
CA ARG A 83 -7.17 4.32 -3.99
C ARG A 83 -8.46 3.66 -4.44
N PRO A 84 -8.48 3.13 -5.68
CA PRO A 84 -9.58 2.29 -6.10
C PRO A 84 -9.51 0.94 -5.40
N GLU A 85 -10.66 0.36 -5.16
CA GLU A 85 -10.81 -1.04 -4.74
C GLU A 85 -12.05 -1.60 -5.42
N THR A 86 -11.87 -2.13 -6.62
CA THR A 86 -12.97 -2.66 -7.42
C THR A 86 -13.67 -3.78 -6.68
N ASP A 87 -14.95 -3.57 -6.42
CA ASP A 87 -15.81 -4.58 -5.80
C ASP A 87 -16.07 -5.69 -6.83
N MET A 88 -15.46 -6.84 -6.60
CA MET A 88 -15.74 -8.04 -7.38
C MET A 88 -17.03 -8.72 -6.93
N GLY A 89 -17.64 -8.21 -5.84
CA GLY A 89 -18.85 -8.78 -5.21
C GLY A 89 -18.67 -10.27 -4.95
N ALA A 90 -18.89 -10.77 -3.78
CA ALA A 90 -18.88 -12.22 -3.56
C ALA A 90 -20.23 -12.81 -4.02
N PRO A 91 -20.28 -13.71 -4.91
CA PRO A 91 -19.51 -14.09 -6.11
C PRO A 91 -20.17 -13.62 -7.43
N THR A 92 -20.80 -12.46 -7.45
CA THR A 92 -21.61 -12.02 -8.62
C THR A 92 -20.87 -11.00 -9.48
N PRO A 93 -20.80 -11.22 -10.80
CA PRO A 93 -20.37 -10.20 -11.75
C PRO A 93 -21.31 -9.01 -11.69
N ARG A 94 -20.88 -7.86 -12.21
CA ARG A 94 -21.66 -6.62 -12.20
C ARG A 94 -22.99 -6.75 -12.94
N ALA A 95 -23.02 -7.54 -13.99
CA ALA A 95 -24.25 -7.98 -14.65
C ALA A 95 -24.29 -9.51 -14.74
N THR A 96 -25.44 -10.09 -14.42
CA THR A 96 -25.70 -11.52 -14.56
C THR A 96 -26.68 -11.75 -15.71
N TYR A 97 -26.42 -12.81 -16.49
CA TYR A 97 -27.25 -13.15 -17.63
C TYR A 97 -28.05 -14.41 -17.34
N THR A 98 -29.34 -14.37 -17.63
CA THR A 98 -30.20 -15.55 -17.56
C THR A 98 -30.42 -16.12 -18.96
N PRO A 99 -30.60 -17.43 -19.13
CA PRO A 99 -30.88 -18.03 -20.41
C PRO A 99 -32.10 -17.34 -21.12
N GLY A 100 -31.89 -16.94 -22.36
CA GLY A 100 -32.95 -16.27 -23.16
C GLY A 100 -33.08 -14.74 -22.94
N ALA A 101 -32.34 -14.15 -22.02
CA ALA A 101 -32.28 -12.71 -21.86
C ALA A 101 -31.50 -12.04 -23.01
N SER A 102 -31.90 -10.85 -23.42
CA SER A 102 -31.06 -10.02 -24.29
C SER A 102 -29.86 -9.49 -23.53
N VAL A 103 -28.68 -9.52 -24.16
CA VAL A 103 -27.44 -9.02 -23.58
C VAL A 103 -27.20 -7.61 -24.11
N ALA A 104 -27.13 -6.63 -23.20
CA ALA A 104 -26.77 -5.27 -23.57
C ALA A 104 -25.22 -5.16 -23.67
N SER A 105 -24.75 -4.38 -24.64
CA SER A 105 -23.33 -4.10 -24.82
C SER A 105 -22.69 -3.48 -23.58
N ASP A 106 -23.43 -2.63 -22.87
CA ASP A 106 -22.95 -1.95 -21.66
C ASP A 106 -22.74 -2.95 -20.51
N ASP A 107 -23.55 -3.98 -20.39
CA ASP A 107 -23.39 -5.02 -19.38
C ASP A 107 -22.12 -5.83 -19.62
N LEU A 108 -21.84 -6.19 -20.88
CA LEU A 108 -20.61 -6.88 -21.26
C LEU A 108 -19.37 -6.01 -20.99
N ASN A 109 -19.42 -4.77 -21.45
CA ASN A 109 -18.33 -3.81 -21.27
C ASN A 109 -18.06 -3.56 -19.77
N ASN A 110 -19.10 -3.40 -18.95
CA ASN A 110 -18.97 -3.18 -17.52
C ASN A 110 -18.37 -4.40 -16.80
N ASN A 111 -18.74 -5.62 -17.18
CA ASN A 111 -18.14 -6.83 -16.62
C ASN A 111 -16.66 -6.95 -17.00
N GLN A 112 -16.29 -6.68 -18.25
CA GLN A 112 -14.89 -6.67 -18.68
C GLN A 112 -14.09 -5.58 -17.98
N LEU A 113 -14.66 -4.38 -17.87
CA LEU A 113 -14.01 -3.25 -17.21
C LEU A 113 -13.77 -3.52 -15.72
N GLN A 114 -14.69 -4.21 -15.04
CA GLN A 114 -14.54 -4.64 -13.66
C GLN A 114 -13.31 -5.55 -13.50
N ILE A 115 -13.17 -6.56 -14.37
CA ILE A 115 -12.03 -7.48 -14.36
C ILE A 115 -10.72 -6.73 -14.64
N MET A 116 -10.70 -5.87 -15.66
CA MET A 116 -9.52 -5.09 -16.02
C MET A 116 -9.06 -4.16 -14.88
N ARG A 117 -9.99 -3.47 -14.24
CA ARG A 117 -9.70 -2.60 -13.08
C ARG A 117 -9.09 -3.41 -11.94
N LYS A 118 -9.68 -4.57 -11.63
CA LYS A 118 -9.15 -5.42 -10.56
C LYS A 118 -7.76 -5.98 -10.88
N ALA A 119 -7.50 -6.31 -12.13
CA ALA A 119 -6.16 -6.73 -12.57
C ALA A 119 -5.11 -5.61 -12.39
N MET A 120 -5.46 -4.37 -12.73
CA MET A 120 -4.59 -3.19 -12.52
C MET A 120 -4.32 -2.94 -11.03
N GLU A 121 -5.33 -3.07 -10.18
CA GLU A 121 -5.17 -2.93 -8.72
C GLU A 121 -4.22 -3.99 -8.15
N TYR A 122 -4.33 -5.24 -8.62
CA TYR A 122 -3.42 -6.30 -8.18
C TYR A 122 -1.98 -6.06 -8.63
N ASP A 123 -1.77 -5.51 -9.81
CA ASP A 123 -0.43 -5.19 -10.30
C ASP A 123 0.23 -4.09 -9.44
N GLU A 124 -0.53 -3.08 -9.04
CA GLU A 124 -0.04 -2.02 -8.13
C GLU A 124 0.26 -2.51 -6.70
N GLN A 125 -0.42 -3.55 -6.24
CA GLN A 125 -0.28 -4.06 -4.86
C GLN A 125 0.82 -5.12 -4.73
N LYS A 126 1.36 -5.63 -5.83
CA LYS A 126 2.39 -6.67 -5.81
C LYS A 126 3.79 -6.08 -5.80
N LEU A 127 4.67 -6.71 -5.03
CA LEU A 127 6.09 -6.52 -5.22
C LEU A 127 6.47 -7.13 -6.58
N SER A 128 6.98 -6.30 -7.49
CA SER A 128 7.34 -6.75 -8.84
C SER A 128 8.49 -7.76 -8.80
N SER A 129 8.32 -8.91 -9.46
CA SER A 129 9.37 -9.91 -9.60
C SER A 129 10.55 -9.48 -10.49
N ILE A 130 10.37 -8.41 -11.26
CA ILE A 130 11.43 -7.83 -12.13
C ILE A 130 12.12 -6.62 -11.48
N GLY A 131 11.86 -6.37 -10.20
CA GLY A 131 12.40 -5.24 -9.45
C GLY A 131 11.44 -4.06 -9.36
N GLY A 132 11.73 -3.15 -8.46
CA GLY A 132 10.91 -1.97 -8.20
C GLY A 132 11.39 -1.23 -6.96
N THR A 133 10.83 -0.05 -6.73
CA THR A 133 11.08 0.75 -5.52
C THR A 133 9.86 0.66 -4.61
N MET A 134 10.06 0.21 -3.39
CA MET A 134 9.06 0.30 -2.34
C MET A 134 9.06 1.71 -1.76
N THR A 135 7.89 2.33 -1.69
CA THR A 135 7.72 3.68 -1.14
C THR A 135 7.14 3.67 0.28
N GLY A 136 6.97 2.50 0.86
CA GLY A 136 6.50 2.28 2.23
C GLY A 136 7.29 1.17 2.89
N ASP A 137 7.00 0.92 4.16
CA ASP A 137 7.66 -0.11 4.97
C ASP A 137 7.28 -1.53 4.49
N LEU A 138 8.22 -2.46 4.59
CA LEU A 138 7.99 -3.89 4.41
C LEU A 138 7.88 -4.55 5.78
N THR A 139 6.68 -4.96 6.15
CA THR A 139 6.47 -5.76 7.36
C THR A 139 6.44 -7.24 7.00
N MET A 140 7.41 -7.99 7.52
CA MET A 140 7.45 -9.44 7.41
C MET A 140 6.57 -10.06 8.50
N GLY A 141 5.77 -11.07 8.14
CA GLY A 141 4.92 -11.79 9.09
C GLY A 141 5.72 -12.65 10.07
N GLN A 142 5.00 -13.24 11.04
CA GLN A 142 5.60 -14.15 12.02
C GLN A 142 6.30 -15.34 11.33
N ALA A 143 7.49 -15.69 11.81
CA ALA A 143 8.30 -16.80 11.32
C ALA A 143 8.64 -16.74 9.82
N THR A 144 8.72 -15.54 9.25
CA THR A 144 9.14 -15.32 7.86
C THR A 144 10.61 -14.90 7.79
N THR A 145 11.23 -15.16 6.66
CA THR A 145 12.64 -14.85 6.38
C THR A 145 12.79 -14.17 5.04
N ILE A 146 13.91 -13.48 4.82
CA ILE A 146 14.32 -13.01 3.50
C ILE A 146 15.43 -13.95 3.03
N ILE A 147 15.27 -14.53 1.85
CA ILE A 147 16.23 -15.45 1.25
C ILE A 147 16.83 -14.76 0.03
N PHE A 148 18.14 -14.79 -0.06
CA PHE A 148 18.90 -14.28 -1.20
C PHE A 148 19.58 -15.44 -1.90
N GLU A 149 19.24 -15.62 -3.17
CA GLU A 149 20.03 -16.45 -4.10
C GLU A 149 21.35 -15.73 -4.40
N GLY A 150 22.44 -16.48 -4.48
CA GLY A 150 23.74 -15.94 -4.85
C GLY A 150 23.86 -15.66 -6.37
N ALA A 151 25.10 -15.53 -6.84
CA ALA A 151 25.36 -15.34 -8.27
C ALA A 151 25.19 -16.63 -9.09
N THR A 152 25.14 -17.77 -8.42
CA THR A 152 24.96 -19.10 -9.02
C THR A 152 23.65 -19.69 -8.51
N ASP A 153 22.80 -20.11 -9.41
CA ASP A 153 21.57 -20.84 -9.10
C ASP A 153 21.93 -22.27 -8.68
N ASP A 154 21.93 -22.52 -7.37
CA ASP A 154 22.27 -23.82 -6.77
C ASP A 154 21.43 -24.09 -5.50
N VAL A 155 21.86 -24.97 -4.62
CA VAL A 155 21.13 -25.33 -3.39
C VAL A 155 21.59 -24.55 -2.15
N HIS A 156 22.34 -23.47 -2.33
CA HIS A 156 22.95 -22.68 -1.26
C HIS A 156 22.51 -21.22 -1.30
N GLU A 157 21.61 -20.82 -0.40
CA GLU A 157 21.07 -19.46 -0.28
C GLU A 157 21.50 -18.79 1.02
N THR A 158 21.49 -17.48 1.03
CA THR A 158 21.67 -16.69 2.26
C THR A 158 20.31 -16.33 2.84
N THR A 159 20.02 -16.80 4.04
CA THR A 159 18.79 -16.50 4.76
C THR A 159 19.00 -15.45 5.81
N LEU A 160 18.30 -14.33 5.72
CA LEU A 160 18.20 -13.31 6.77
C LEU A 160 16.99 -13.63 7.65
N THR A 161 17.23 -13.97 8.90
CA THR A 161 16.17 -14.31 9.87
C THR A 161 16.33 -13.48 11.14
N VAL A 162 15.28 -13.40 11.94
CA VAL A 162 15.23 -12.68 13.20
C VAL A 162 14.91 -13.69 14.31
N THR A 163 15.72 -13.72 15.35
CA THR A 163 15.35 -14.43 16.59
C THR A 163 14.18 -13.72 17.24
N ASP A 164 13.25 -14.47 17.84
CA ASP A 164 12.04 -13.91 18.45
C ASP A 164 12.39 -12.79 19.45
N PRO A 165 12.04 -11.53 19.13
CA PRO A 165 12.42 -10.39 19.94
C PRO A 165 11.50 -10.28 21.17
N THR A 166 12.08 -10.07 22.34
CA THR A 166 11.33 -9.85 23.60
C THR A 166 10.92 -8.39 23.81
N ALA A 167 11.34 -7.49 22.91
CA ALA A 167 10.97 -6.07 22.84
C ALA A 167 11.30 -5.55 21.45
N ASP A 168 10.84 -4.35 21.11
CA ASP A 168 11.21 -3.70 19.85
C ASP A 168 12.74 -3.53 19.76
N ARG A 169 13.30 -3.88 18.62
CA ARG A 169 14.74 -3.80 18.34
C ARG A 169 14.96 -3.10 16.99
N THR A 170 15.94 -2.22 16.97
CA THR A 170 16.36 -1.53 15.74
C THR A 170 17.79 -1.93 15.39
N ILE A 171 18.02 -2.34 14.15
CA ILE A 171 19.35 -2.52 13.57
C ILE A 171 19.52 -1.45 12.50
N THR A 172 20.44 -0.51 12.74
CA THR A 172 20.75 0.56 11.79
C THR A 172 21.96 0.17 10.97
N LEU A 173 21.79 0.12 9.64
CA LEU A 173 22.92 -0.02 8.74
C LEU A 173 23.56 1.36 8.54
N PRO A 174 24.93 1.47 8.69
CA PRO A 174 25.61 2.75 8.56
C PRO A 174 25.58 3.26 7.12
N ASN A 175 25.63 4.59 6.95
CA ASN A 175 25.71 5.23 5.63
C ASN A 175 27.17 5.23 5.11
N VAL A 176 27.73 4.05 4.93
CA VAL A 176 29.10 3.83 4.44
C VAL A 176 29.13 2.64 3.48
N THR A 177 30.10 2.61 2.59
CA THR A 177 30.37 1.43 1.78
C THR A 177 31.19 0.42 2.57
N GLY A 178 30.73 -0.82 2.66
CA GLY A 178 31.46 -1.86 3.41
C GLY A 178 30.72 -3.20 3.40
N THR A 179 31.30 -4.16 4.10
CA THR A 179 30.74 -5.49 4.32
C THR A 179 30.28 -5.60 5.76
N VAL A 180 29.11 -6.17 6.01
CA VAL A 180 28.66 -6.50 7.38
C VAL A 180 29.49 -7.67 7.88
N VAL A 181 30.17 -7.46 9.01
CA VAL A 181 31.00 -8.51 9.67
C VAL A 181 30.11 -9.36 10.55
N THR A 182 30.22 -10.67 10.42
CA THR A 182 29.48 -11.66 11.21
C THR A 182 30.42 -12.42 12.14
N THR A 183 29.92 -13.20 13.08
CA THR A 183 30.73 -14.06 13.98
C THR A 183 31.44 -15.20 13.24
N GLY A 184 31.04 -15.49 11.99
CA GLY A 184 31.71 -16.47 11.13
C GLY A 184 32.93 -15.90 10.38
N ASP A 185 33.09 -14.58 10.36
CA ASP A 185 34.21 -13.93 9.67
C ASP A 185 35.46 -13.97 10.51
N THR A 186 36.59 -14.31 9.90
CA THR A 186 37.90 -14.31 10.52
C THR A 186 38.85 -13.34 9.83
N GLY A 187 39.54 -12.49 10.60
CA GLY A 187 40.52 -11.53 10.07
C GLY A 187 39.94 -10.34 9.32
N THR A 188 38.61 -10.14 9.37
CA THR A 188 37.92 -9.07 8.67
C THR A 188 37.83 -7.78 9.47
N VAL A 189 37.98 -7.84 10.80
CA VAL A 189 38.02 -6.65 11.66
C VAL A 189 39.45 -6.16 11.76
N ALA A 190 39.76 -5.06 11.06
CA ALA A 190 41.08 -4.43 11.15
C ALA A 190 41.24 -3.66 12.48
N THR A 191 42.45 -3.53 12.95
CA THR A 191 42.78 -2.80 14.21
C THR A 191 42.23 -1.38 14.22
N ALA A 192 42.17 -0.71 13.05
CA ALA A 192 41.60 0.64 12.90
C ALA A 192 40.05 0.67 13.05
N MET A 193 39.38 -0.47 13.05
CA MET A 193 37.92 -0.58 13.28
C MET A 193 37.59 -0.75 14.76
N ILE A 194 38.58 -0.99 15.59
CA ILE A 194 38.47 -1.16 17.03
C ILE A 194 39.04 0.10 17.68
N ALA A 195 38.24 0.76 18.52
CA ALA A 195 38.72 1.93 19.25
C ALA A 195 39.88 1.51 20.18
N ASP A 196 40.83 2.42 20.41
CA ASP A 196 41.89 2.22 21.37
C ASP A 196 41.29 1.88 22.75
N ASP A 197 41.80 0.90 23.45
CA ASP A 197 41.26 0.35 24.72
C ASP A 197 39.87 -0.39 24.59
N ALA A 198 39.39 -0.71 23.39
CA ALA A 198 38.14 -1.47 23.22
C ALA A 198 38.32 -2.99 23.42
N VAL A 199 39.53 -3.48 23.50
CA VAL A 199 39.86 -4.89 23.79
C VAL A 199 40.78 -4.94 25.00
N ASP A 200 40.24 -5.30 26.16
CA ASP A 200 41.01 -5.63 27.36
C ASP A 200 41.69 -7.00 27.19
N ASN A 201 42.96 -7.04 27.48
CA ASN A 201 43.75 -8.30 27.55
C ASN A 201 43.48 -9.05 28.85
#